data_33a54119784489a36e35a38b56f96b24
#
_entry.id   33a54119784489a36e35a38b56f96b24
#
_cell.length_a   1.000
_cell.length_b   1.000
_cell.length_c   1.000
_cell.angle_alpha   90.00
_cell.angle_beta   90.00
_cell.angle_gamma   90.00
#
_symmetry.space_group_name_H-M   'P 1'
#
loop_
_entity.id
_entity.type
_entity.pdbx_description
1 polymer ?
#
loop_
_entity_poly.entity_id
_entity_poly.type
_entity_poly.pdbx_seq_one_letter_code
_entity_poly.pdbx_strand_id
1 'polypeptide(L)'
;TFIHDSYASREHKGTHAGVNRFETFAQKVSANYTKSAFVLKCDIRKFFANIDHNVLFSFISKRITDQHFRAFIQRIITSFETAPRKGLPLGNVTSQIFANIYLNELDHFVKHNLKAKYYIRYCDDFVILDKSHEQLLAHISALRAFLNEKLLLELHLSKVTIRKLRHGTDFLGYVSLPHYRVLRTRTKRRMLRRVDENNIASYLGMLSHCCSYNLTKKILMGYTNAVHHYAIHTTHY
;
A
#
# COMPACT_ATOMS: atom_id res chain seq x y z
N THR A 1 -6.84 -15.24 11.60
CA THR A 1 -7.63 -14.05 11.22
C THR A 1 -6.69 -12.91 10.87
N PHE A 2 -6.97 -12.17 9.80
CA PHE A 2 -6.20 -10.97 9.45
C PHE A 2 -6.45 -9.85 10.46
N ILE A 3 -5.44 -9.03 10.70
CA ILE A 3 -5.62 -7.82 11.53
C ILE A 3 -6.59 -6.85 10.86
N HIS A 4 -7.22 -5.95 11.66
CA HIS A 4 -8.13 -4.94 11.11
C HIS A 4 -7.42 -4.01 10.11
N ASP A 5 -6.19 -3.58 10.39
CA ASP A 5 -5.48 -2.52 9.66
C ASP A 5 -4.58 -3.03 8.51
N SER A 6 -4.99 -4.12 7.85
CA SER A 6 -4.50 -4.62 6.57
C SER A 6 -5.53 -4.31 5.48
N TYR A 7 -5.12 -3.62 4.39
CA TYR A 7 -6.06 -2.95 3.47
C TYR A 7 -6.03 -3.43 2.02
N ALA A 8 -5.03 -4.16 1.57
CA ALA A 8 -4.97 -4.67 0.21
C ALA A 8 -5.86 -5.89 0.01
N SER A 9 -6.59 -5.94 -1.11
CA SER A 9 -7.36 -7.12 -1.57
C SER A 9 -8.28 -7.72 -0.49
N ARG A 10 -9.00 -6.87 0.20
CA ARG A 10 -10.01 -7.23 1.21
C ARG A 10 -11.28 -6.43 1.00
N GLU A 11 -12.41 -7.09 1.21
CA GLU A 11 -13.74 -6.48 1.13
C GLU A 11 -13.86 -5.26 2.08
N HIS A 12 -14.51 -4.21 1.62
CA HIS A 12 -14.68 -2.92 2.32
C HIS A 12 -13.38 -2.23 2.75
N LYS A 13 -12.23 -2.63 2.16
CA LYS A 13 -10.91 -2.01 2.38
C LYS A 13 -10.46 -1.27 1.11
N GLY A 14 -9.19 -1.17 0.85
CA GLY A 14 -8.65 -0.52 -0.34
C GLY A 14 -7.89 0.76 -0.02
N THR A 15 -7.46 1.44 -1.06
CA THR A 15 -6.56 2.60 -0.98
C THR A 15 -7.14 3.73 -0.13
N HIS A 16 -8.37 4.15 -0.41
CA HIS A 16 -8.99 5.30 0.28
C HIS A 16 -9.27 5.00 1.76
N ALA A 17 -9.77 3.78 2.06
CA ALA A 17 -9.96 3.35 3.44
C ALA A 17 -8.63 3.31 4.21
N GLY A 18 -7.54 2.85 3.57
CA GLY A 18 -6.19 2.85 4.15
C GLY A 18 -5.66 4.25 4.44
N VAL A 19 -5.83 5.20 3.52
CA VAL A 19 -5.43 6.60 3.72
C VAL A 19 -6.26 7.27 4.83
N ASN A 20 -7.58 7.09 4.85
CA ASN A 20 -8.44 7.61 5.91
C ASN A 20 -8.03 7.07 7.29
N ARG A 21 -7.68 5.80 7.35
CA ARG A 21 -7.18 5.19 8.59
C ARG A 21 -5.84 5.75 9.01
N PHE A 22 -4.94 5.97 8.05
CA PHE A 22 -3.67 6.64 8.31
C PHE A 22 -3.87 8.02 8.94
N GLU A 23 -4.75 8.84 8.40
CA GLU A 23 -5.06 10.17 8.93
C GLU A 23 -5.68 10.11 10.33
N THR A 24 -6.57 9.15 10.58
CA THR A 24 -7.11 8.90 11.92
C THR A 24 -5.99 8.55 12.92
N PHE A 25 -5.02 7.74 12.51
CA PHE A 25 -3.87 7.42 13.35
C PHE A 25 -2.93 8.60 13.54
N ALA A 26 -2.70 9.38 12.50
CA ALA A 26 -1.92 10.59 12.54
C ALA A 26 -2.48 11.61 13.56
N GLN A 27 -3.78 11.84 13.53
CA GLN A 27 -4.48 12.69 14.51
C GLN A 27 -4.32 12.15 15.94
N LYS A 28 -4.53 10.84 16.15
CA LYS A 28 -4.45 10.22 17.47
C LYS A 28 -3.03 10.27 18.05
N VAL A 29 -2.00 9.89 17.27
CA VAL A 29 -0.62 9.83 17.76
C VAL A 29 -0.07 11.22 18.06
N SER A 30 -0.47 12.23 17.29
CA SER A 30 0.01 13.61 17.40
C SER A 30 -0.89 14.51 18.26
N ALA A 31 -1.93 13.96 18.91
CA ALA A 31 -2.96 14.74 19.60
C ALA A 31 -3.49 15.88 18.69
N ASN A 32 -4.04 15.50 17.54
CA ASN A 32 -4.54 16.40 16.50
C ASN A 32 -3.47 17.42 16.00
N TYR A 33 -2.25 16.91 15.74
CA TYR A 33 -1.08 17.64 15.23
C TYR A 33 -0.52 18.70 16.17
N THR A 34 -0.93 18.72 17.45
CA THR A 34 -0.38 19.62 18.47
C THR A 34 0.95 19.10 19.04
N LYS A 35 1.18 17.77 19.02
CA LYS A 35 2.39 17.14 19.52
C LYS A 35 3.22 16.55 18.39
N SER A 36 4.53 16.50 18.60
CA SER A 36 5.45 15.86 17.64
C SER A 36 5.18 14.37 17.55
N ALA A 37 5.14 13.86 16.32
CA ALA A 37 5.04 12.44 16.04
C ALA A 37 5.82 12.12 14.75
N PHE A 38 6.17 10.84 14.59
CA PHE A 38 6.97 10.33 13.48
C PHE A 38 6.25 9.20 12.77
N VAL A 39 6.60 9.02 11.51
CA VAL A 39 6.12 7.93 10.66
C VAL A 39 7.32 7.15 10.17
N LEU A 40 7.39 5.88 10.50
CA LEU A 40 8.25 4.90 9.84
C LEU A 40 7.46 4.35 8.66
N LYS A 41 8.01 4.50 7.46
CA LYS A 41 7.52 3.87 6.24
C LYS A 41 8.48 2.79 5.81
N CYS A 42 7.95 1.61 5.47
CA CYS A 42 8.69 0.45 5.00
C CYS A 42 8.08 -0.12 3.72
N ASP A 43 8.92 -0.74 2.92
CA ASP A 43 8.57 -1.47 1.69
C ASP A 43 9.42 -2.75 1.66
N ILE A 44 8.86 -3.86 1.20
CA ILE A 44 9.56 -5.14 1.10
C ILE A 44 10.17 -5.28 -0.30
N ARG A 45 11.45 -5.66 -0.37
CA ARG A 45 12.20 -5.76 -1.61
C ARG A 45 11.66 -6.88 -2.49
N LYS A 46 11.18 -6.54 -3.70
CA LYS A 46 10.69 -7.51 -4.71
C LYS A 46 9.77 -8.57 -4.09
N PHE A 47 8.80 -8.15 -3.27
CA PHE A 47 7.99 -9.01 -2.43
C PHE A 47 7.43 -10.23 -3.16
N PHE A 48 6.62 -10.04 -4.21
CA PHE A 48 6.00 -11.14 -4.95
C PHE A 48 7.01 -12.11 -5.56
N ALA A 49 8.17 -11.63 -5.98
CA ALA A 49 9.23 -12.45 -6.54
C ALA A 49 10.00 -13.27 -5.49
N ASN A 50 9.95 -12.86 -4.23
CA ASN A 50 10.72 -13.48 -3.14
C ASN A 50 9.85 -14.27 -2.15
N ILE A 51 8.54 -14.41 -2.37
CA ILE A 51 7.70 -15.28 -1.54
C ILE A 51 8.20 -16.72 -1.66
N ASP A 52 8.64 -17.30 -0.54
CA ASP A 52 9.07 -18.69 -0.47
C ASP A 52 7.87 -19.64 -0.44
N HIS A 53 7.82 -20.60 -1.35
CA HIS A 53 6.70 -21.53 -1.50
C HIS A 53 6.52 -22.44 -0.28
N ASN A 54 7.63 -22.89 0.34
CA ASN A 54 7.55 -23.77 1.51
C ASN A 54 7.03 -23.04 2.74
N VAL A 55 7.51 -21.80 2.94
CA VAL A 55 7.03 -20.94 4.03
C VAL A 55 5.54 -20.62 3.84
N LEU A 56 5.13 -20.22 2.64
CA LEU A 56 3.72 -19.96 2.30
C LEU A 56 2.85 -21.20 2.56
N PHE A 57 3.28 -22.34 2.03
CA PHE A 57 2.54 -23.60 2.19
C PHE A 57 2.45 -24.03 3.65
N SER A 58 3.48 -23.80 4.46
CA SER A 58 3.47 -24.09 5.89
C SER A 58 2.40 -23.28 6.63
N PHE A 59 2.21 -22.00 6.29
CA PHE A 59 1.17 -21.15 6.90
C PHE A 59 -0.24 -21.59 6.53
N ILE A 60 -0.43 -22.01 5.29
CA ILE A 60 -1.72 -22.49 4.79
C ILE A 60 -2.05 -23.85 5.43
N SER A 61 -1.08 -24.76 5.48
CA SER A 61 -1.26 -26.11 6.02
C SER A 61 -1.61 -26.15 7.48
N LYS A 62 -1.24 -25.15 8.27
CA LYS A 62 -1.67 -25.01 9.68
C LYS A 62 -3.17 -24.81 9.84
N ARG A 63 -3.89 -24.37 8.80
CA ARG A 63 -5.30 -24.01 8.86
C ARG A 63 -6.21 -24.90 8.03
N ILE A 64 -5.65 -25.59 7.06
CA ILE A 64 -6.35 -26.49 6.15
C ILE A 64 -5.92 -27.91 6.45
N THR A 65 -6.86 -28.77 6.88
CA THR A 65 -6.60 -30.17 7.22
C THR A 65 -6.83 -31.11 6.04
N ASP A 66 -7.71 -30.75 5.10
CA ASP A 66 -8.03 -31.55 3.93
C ASP A 66 -6.81 -31.73 3.02
N GLN A 67 -6.40 -32.98 2.79
CA GLN A 67 -5.19 -33.30 2.02
C GLN A 67 -5.36 -33.02 0.52
N HIS A 68 -6.54 -33.27 -0.05
CA HIS A 68 -6.77 -33.01 -1.47
C HIS A 68 -6.74 -31.52 -1.78
N PHE A 69 -7.36 -30.72 -0.91
CA PHE A 69 -7.32 -29.27 -1.04
C PHE A 69 -5.90 -28.70 -0.81
N ARG A 70 -5.13 -29.24 0.11
CA ARG A 70 -3.71 -28.87 0.30
C ARG A 70 -2.88 -29.18 -0.95
N ALA A 71 -3.07 -30.36 -1.55
CA ALA A 71 -2.36 -30.72 -2.78
C ALA A 71 -2.75 -29.80 -3.95
N PHE A 72 -4.01 -29.43 -4.05
CA PHE A 72 -4.49 -28.44 -5.03
C PHE A 72 -3.82 -27.08 -4.85
N ILE A 73 -3.81 -26.54 -3.62
CA ILE A 73 -3.15 -25.27 -3.32
C ILE A 73 -1.66 -25.34 -3.63
N GLN A 74 -0.99 -26.43 -3.29
CA GLN A 74 0.43 -26.62 -3.57
C GLN A 74 0.71 -26.53 -5.07
N ARG A 75 -0.11 -27.17 -5.91
CA ARG A 75 -0.01 -27.03 -7.38
C ARG A 75 -0.14 -25.58 -7.85
N ILE A 76 -1.07 -24.82 -7.27
CA ILE A 76 -1.21 -23.39 -7.61
C ILE A 76 0.06 -22.62 -7.22
N ILE A 77 0.58 -22.83 -6.02
CA ILE A 77 1.78 -22.14 -5.54
C ILE A 77 2.99 -22.44 -6.42
N THR A 78 3.18 -23.71 -6.80
CA THR A 78 4.33 -24.16 -7.59
C THR A 78 4.17 -23.97 -9.10
N SER A 79 3.02 -23.49 -9.57
CA SER A 79 2.76 -23.25 -11.01
C SER A 79 3.56 -22.08 -11.59
N PHE A 80 4.18 -21.27 -10.76
CA PHE A 80 4.96 -20.10 -11.17
C PHE A 80 6.19 -19.94 -10.27
N GLU A 81 7.34 -19.69 -10.87
CA GLU A 81 8.59 -19.44 -10.16
C GLU A 81 9.37 -18.28 -10.82
N THR A 82 9.94 -17.41 -10.00
CA THR A 82 10.94 -16.42 -10.41
C THR A 82 12.36 -16.90 -10.14
N ALA A 83 12.51 -17.81 -9.18
CA ALA A 83 13.70 -18.55 -8.81
C ALA A 83 13.22 -19.87 -8.16
N PRO A 84 14.08 -20.92 -8.01
CA PRO A 84 13.67 -22.19 -7.43
C PRO A 84 12.91 -22.04 -6.12
N ARG A 85 11.67 -22.52 -6.08
CA ARG A 85 10.72 -22.45 -4.97
C ARG A 85 10.38 -21.04 -4.49
N LYS A 86 10.49 -20.03 -5.35
CA LYS A 86 10.16 -18.64 -5.01
C LYS A 86 9.31 -17.98 -6.09
N GLY A 87 8.43 -17.10 -5.62
CA GLY A 87 7.68 -16.21 -6.47
C GLY A 87 6.20 -16.54 -6.59
N LEU A 88 5.41 -15.48 -6.79
CA LEU A 88 4.00 -15.57 -7.17
C LEU A 88 3.75 -14.66 -8.37
N PRO A 89 2.87 -15.05 -9.31
CA PRO A 89 2.58 -14.23 -10.48
C PRO A 89 1.84 -12.94 -10.06
N LEU A 90 2.21 -11.84 -10.70
CA LEU A 90 1.50 -10.58 -10.52
C LEU A 90 0.16 -10.59 -11.28
N GLY A 91 -0.86 -9.96 -10.69
CA GLY A 91 -2.17 -9.79 -11.33
C GLY A 91 -3.21 -10.87 -11.03
N ASN A 92 -2.84 -11.99 -10.45
CA ASN A 92 -3.78 -13.04 -10.07
C ASN A 92 -4.41 -12.77 -8.69
N VAL A 93 -5.71 -13.05 -8.56
CA VAL A 93 -6.43 -12.92 -7.28
C VAL A 93 -5.86 -13.88 -6.23
N THR A 94 -5.52 -15.11 -6.61
CA THR A 94 -4.90 -16.10 -5.73
C THR A 94 -3.57 -15.59 -5.15
N SER A 95 -2.74 -14.94 -5.96
CA SER A 95 -1.48 -14.33 -5.50
C SER A 95 -1.70 -13.24 -4.47
N GLN A 96 -2.76 -12.45 -4.61
CA GLN A 96 -3.12 -11.41 -3.65
C GLN A 96 -3.56 -12.00 -2.30
N ILE A 97 -4.32 -13.10 -2.32
CA ILE A 97 -4.72 -13.83 -1.11
C ILE A 97 -3.49 -14.43 -0.44
N PHE A 98 -2.63 -15.11 -1.20
CA PHE A 98 -1.39 -15.71 -0.69
C PHE A 98 -0.44 -14.67 -0.10
N ALA A 99 -0.30 -13.51 -0.76
CA ALA A 99 0.45 -12.38 -0.25
C ALA A 99 -0.07 -11.90 1.12
N ASN A 100 -1.38 -11.81 1.28
CA ASN A 100 -1.99 -11.44 2.56
C ASN A 100 -1.79 -12.53 3.63
N ILE A 101 -1.89 -13.81 3.28
CA ILE A 101 -1.61 -14.92 4.20
C ILE A 101 -0.14 -14.88 4.66
N TYR A 102 0.78 -14.66 3.73
CA TYR A 102 2.21 -14.60 4.02
C TYR A 102 2.58 -13.48 4.99
N LEU A 103 2.08 -12.27 4.71
CA LEU A 103 2.37 -11.09 5.54
C LEU A 103 1.47 -10.97 6.79
N ASN A 104 0.51 -11.86 6.98
CA ASN A 104 -0.26 -11.91 8.23
C ASN A 104 0.64 -12.21 9.43
N GLU A 105 1.69 -13.00 9.24
CA GLU A 105 2.68 -13.27 10.30
C GLU A 105 3.45 -12.00 10.69
N LEU A 106 3.81 -11.15 9.70
CA LEU A 106 4.38 -9.82 9.96
C LEU A 106 3.38 -8.94 10.72
N ASP A 107 2.11 -8.95 10.32
CA ASP A 107 1.06 -8.17 10.99
C ASP A 107 0.93 -8.55 12.46
N HIS A 108 0.93 -9.85 12.76
CA HIS A 108 0.88 -10.36 14.13
C HIS A 108 2.15 -10.00 14.91
N PHE A 109 3.32 -10.13 14.32
CA PHE A 109 4.58 -9.73 14.95
C PHE A 109 4.57 -8.24 15.32
N VAL A 110 4.17 -7.37 14.40
CA VAL A 110 4.11 -5.92 14.65
C VAL A 110 3.10 -5.57 15.73
N LYS A 111 1.94 -6.22 15.75
CA LYS A 111 0.88 -5.91 16.73
C LYS A 111 1.15 -6.52 18.10
N HIS A 112 1.67 -7.73 18.19
CA HIS A 112 1.78 -8.45 19.45
C HIS A 112 3.18 -8.43 20.07
N ASN A 113 4.24 -8.50 19.26
CA ASN A 113 5.62 -8.48 19.75
C ASN A 113 6.16 -7.04 19.84
N LEU A 114 6.05 -6.24 18.76
CA LEU A 114 6.46 -4.84 18.79
C LEU A 114 5.45 -3.94 19.49
N LYS A 115 4.22 -4.43 19.71
CA LYS A 115 3.10 -3.70 20.34
C LYS A 115 2.83 -2.34 19.66
N ALA A 116 3.10 -2.25 18.34
CA ALA A 116 2.91 -1.03 17.57
C ALA A 116 1.41 -0.72 17.43
N LYS A 117 0.95 0.29 18.18
CA LYS A 117 -0.47 0.65 18.24
C LYS A 117 -1.00 1.14 16.89
N TYR A 118 -0.23 2.00 16.21
CA TYR A 118 -0.61 2.67 14.98
C TYR A 118 0.16 2.07 13.81
N TYR A 119 -0.28 0.94 13.32
CA TYR A 119 0.30 0.18 12.22
C TYR A 119 -0.74 -0.04 11.12
N ILE A 120 -0.38 0.20 9.87
CA ILE A 120 -1.21 -0.03 8.68
C ILE A 120 -0.36 -0.70 7.63
N ARG A 121 -0.91 -1.72 6.97
CA ARG A 121 -0.30 -2.38 5.81
C ARG A 121 -1.21 -2.34 4.58
N TYR A 122 -0.62 -2.09 3.44
CA TYR A 122 -1.23 -2.25 2.13
C TYR A 122 -0.29 -3.06 1.24
N CYS A 123 -0.57 -4.36 1.06
CA CYS A 123 0.34 -5.31 0.43
C CYS A 123 1.71 -5.29 1.13
N ASP A 124 2.79 -4.99 0.42
CA ASP A 124 4.17 -4.89 0.88
C ASP A 124 4.58 -3.49 1.43
N ASP A 125 3.74 -2.48 1.21
CA ASP A 125 3.94 -1.11 1.74
C ASP A 125 3.25 -0.99 3.11
N PHE A 126 4.00 -0.65 4.14
CA PHE A 126 3.43 -0.48 5.49
C PHE A 126 4.03 0.68 6.26
N VAL A 127 3.26 1.18 7.21
CA VAL A 127 3.64 2.33 8.03
C VAL A 127 3.37 2.05 9.51
N ILE A 128 4.26 2.58 10.36
CA ILE A 128 4.11 2.62 11.82
C ILE A 128 4.24 4.07 12.25
N LEU A 129 3.31 4.54 13.06
CA LEU A 129 3.34 5.88 13.62
C LEU A 129 3.63 5.79 15.13
N ASP A 130 4.54 6.62 15.60
CA ASP A 130 4.88 6.72 17.03
C ASP A 130 5.28 8.15 17.41
N LYS A 131 5.27 8.43 18.71
CA LYS A 131 5.78 9.69 19.29
C LYS A 131 7.29 9.68 19.43
N SER A 132 7.90 8.51 19.61
CA SER A 132 9.34 8.32 19.79
C SER A 132 10.00 7.91 18.48
N HIS A 133 10.99 8.70 18.08
CA HIS A 133 11.87 8.38 16.95
C HIS A 133 12.73 7.14 17.24
N GLU A 134 13.23 7.04 18.46
CA GLU A 134 14.09 5.97 18.95
C GLU A 134 13.35 4.62 18.92
N GLN A 135 12.07 4.61 19.32
CA GLN A 135 11.24 3.42 19.25
C GLN A 135 11.06 2.92 17.80
N LEU A 136 10.88 3.86 16.86
CA LEU A 136 10.77 3.50 15.43
C LEU A 136 12.11 2.97 14.88
N LEU A 137 13.25 3.49 15.33
CA LEU A 137 14.56 2.92 14.96
C LEU A 137 14.74 1.50 15.50
N ALA A 138 14.36 1.24 16.74
CA ALA A 138 14.38 -0.11 17.31
C ALA A 138 13.47 -1.07 16.52
N HIS A 139 12.30 -0.61 16.08
CA HIS A 139 11.40 -1.39 15.24
C HIS A 139 12.02 -1.79 13.90
N ILE A 140 12.83 -0.95 13.26
CA ILE A 140 13.51 -1.30 12.00
C ILE A 140 14.40 -2.53 12.18
N SER A 141 15.20 -2.58 13.23
CA SER A 141 16.10 -3.69 13.52
C SER A 141 15.32 -4.99 13.76
N ALA A 142 14.26 -4.92 14.57
CA ALA A 142 13.41 -6.07 14.86
C ALA A 142 12.64 -6.56 13.62
N LEU A 143 12.12 -5.64 12.78
CA LEU A 143 11.45 -5.98 11.52
C LEU A 143 12.40 -6.67 10.54
N ARG A 144 13.65 -6.20 10.42
CA ARG A 144 14.66 -6.85 9.56
C ARG A 144 14.96 -8.26 10.01
N ALA A 145 15.20 -8.47 11.30
CA ALA A 145 15.45 -9.82 11.85
C ALA A 145 14.25 -10.74 11.57
N PHE A 146 13.03 -10.30 11.90
CA PHE A 146 11.83 -11.10 11.68
C PHE A 146 11.60 -11.46 10.20
N LEU A 147 11.71 -10.48 9.30
CA LEU A 147 11.53 -10.71 7.88
C LEU A 147 12.54 -11.70 7.32
N ASN A 148 13.82 -11.56 7.68
CA ASN A 148 14.88 -12.46 7.23
C ASN A 148 14.72 -13.87 7.79
N GLU A 149 14.50 -14.00 9.10
CA GLU A 149 14.53 -15.31 9.78
C GLU A 149 13.23 -16.10 9.61
N LYS A 150 12.08 -15.43 9.60
CA LYS A 150 10.76 -16.08 9.58
C LYS A 150 10.08 -16.08 8.22
N LEU A 151 10.32 -15.05 7.43
CA LEU A 151 9.65 -14.87 6.14
C LEU A 151 10.60 -14.96 4.94
N LEU A 152 11.90 -15.12 5.14
CA LEU A 152 12.92 -15.15 4.09
C LEU A 152 12.81 -13.96 3.12
N LEU A 153 12.43 -12.80 3.66
CA LEU A 153 12.23 -11.55 2.95
C LEU A 153 13.17 -10.45 3.45
N GLU A 154 13.39 -9.45 2.62
CA GLU A 154 14.26 -8.30 2.95
C GLU A 154 13.50 -6.98 2.87
N LEU A 155 13.76 -6.05 3.80
CA LEU A 155 13.33 -4.67 3.66
C LEU A 155 14.08 -3.98 2.51
N HIS A 156 13.37 -3.15 1.76
CA HIS A 156 13.98 -2.31 0.72
C HIS A 156 14.67 -1.11 1.38
N LEU A 157 15.95 -1.24 1.73
CA LEU A 157 16.67 -0.27 2.57
C LEU A 157 16.55 1.18 2.10
N SER A 158 16.59 1.44 0.79
CA SER A 158 16.45 2.80 0.24
C SER A 158 15.03 3.37 0.36
N LYS A 159 14.04 2.55 0.74
CA LYS A 159 12.66 2.98 0.94
C LYS A 159 12.22 2.93 2.41
N VAL A 160 13.10 2.52 3.32
CA VAL A 160 12.85 2.63 4.76
C VAL A 160 13.15 4.06 5.19
N THR A 161 12.15 4.76 5.68
CA THR A 161 12.30 6.17 6.07
C THR A 161 11.54 6.47 7.35
N ILE A 162 12.16 7.25 8.25
CA ILE A 162 11.45 7.86 9.38
C ILE A 162 11.39 9.37 9.12
N ARG A 163 10.18 9.93 9.20
CA ARG A 163 9.94 11.37 9.00
C ARG A 163 9.00 11.91 10.07
N LYS A 164 9.16 13.21 10.39
CA LYS A 164 8.18 13.92 11.21
C LYS A 164 6.85 13.98 10.46
N LEU A 165 5.76 13.62 11.13
CA LEU A 165 4.42 13.59 10.56
C LEU A 165 4.00 14.94 9.94
N ARG A 166 4.38 16.05 10.58
CA ARG A 166 4.07 17.41 10.10
C ARG A 166 4.62 17.76 8.71
N HIS A 167 5.65 17.04 8.23
CA HIS A 167 6.23 17.29 6.90
C HIS A 167 5.46 16.60 5.77
N GLY A 168 4.36 15.94 6.10
CA GLY A 168 3.56 15.16 5.16
C GLY A 168 4.13 13.75 4.94
N THR A 169 3.22 12.81 4.74
CA THR A 169 3.56 11.40 4.49
C THR A 169 2.96 10.96 3.16
N ASP A 170 3.84 10.50 2.26
CA ASP A 170 3.45 9.88 1.01
C ASP A 170 3.06 8.42 1.25
N PHE A 171 1.74 8.14 1.21
CA PHE A 171 1.19 6.81 1.38
C PHE A 171 0.01 6.58 0.43
N LEU A 172 -0.02 5.43 -0.24
CA LEU A 172 -1.08 4.99 -1.15
C LEU A 172 -1.48 5.99 -2.25
N GLY A 173 -0.52 6.76 -2.77
CA GLY A 173 -0.77 7.71 -3.86
C GLY A 173 -1.15 9.13 -3.45
N TYR A 174 -1.32 9.36 -2.16
CA TYR A 174 -1.56 10.67 -1.57
C TYR A 174 -0.43 11.11 -0.67
N VAL A 175 -0.31 12.41 -0.45
CA VAL A 175 0.53 12.99 0.60
C VAL A 175 -0.40 13.57 1.64
N SER A 176 -0.48 12.92 2.80
CA SER A 176 -1.27 13.39 3.95
C SER A 176 -0.45 14.39 4.75
N LEU A 177 -0.98 15.58 4.91
CA LEU A 177 -0.45 16.70 5.70
C LEU A 177 -1.36 16.95 6.92
N PRO A 178 -0.93 17.76 7.89
CA PRO A 178 -1.84 18.19 8.95
C PRO A 178 -3.14 18.78 8.37
N HIS A 179 -4.27 18.19 8.74
CA HIS A 179 -5.63 18.61 8.38
C HIS A 179 -6.06 18.49 6.90
N TYR A 180 -5.18 18.12 5.97
CA TYR A 180 -5.56 17.92 4.58
C TYR A 180 -4.64 16.92 3.87
N ARG A 181 -5.07 16.42 2.72
CA ARG A 181 -4.24 15.61 1.82
C ARG A 181 -4.25 16.16 0.40
N VAL A 182 -3.18 15.87 -0.33
CA VAL A 182 -3.03 16.20 -1.74
C VAL A 182 -2.61 14.97 -2.53
N LEU A 183 -2.82 15.00 -3.83
CA LEU A 183 -2.35 13.93 -4.70
C LEU A 183 -0.82 13.95 -4.80
N ARG A 184 -0.18 12.78 -4.76
CA ARG A 184 1.28 12.60 -4.96
C ARG A 184 1.73 13.28 -6.25
N THR A 185 2.83 14.01 -6.23
CA THR A 185 3.34 14.77 -7.40
C THR A 185 3.52 13.92 -8.65
N ARG A 186 4.03 12.68 -8.51
CA ARG A 186 4.19 11.76 -9.65
C ARG A 186 2.83 11.37 -10.25
N THR A 187 1.83 11.11 -9.43
CA THR A 187 0.45 10.79 -9.87
C THR A 187 -0.18 12.00 -10.56
N LYS A 188 -0.05 13.21 -9.97
CA LYS A 188 -0.51 14.47 -10.56
C LYS A 188 0.09 14.72 -11.94
N ARG A 189 1.42 14.56 -12.08
CA ARG A 189 2.12 14.74 -13.37
C ARG A 189 1.68 13.71 -14.42
N ARG A 190 1.49 12.46 -14.02
CA ARG A 190 0.98 11.40 -14.91
C ARG A 190 -0.45 11.70 -15.37
N MET A 191 -1.33 12.09 -14.45
CA MET A 191 -2.72 12.48 -14.72
C MET A 191 -2.78 13.60 -15.76
N LEU A 192 -2.07 14.71 -15.54
CA LEU A 192 -2.05 15.85 -16.46
C LEU A 192 -1.53 15.52 -17.87
N ARG A 193 -0.71 14.47 -18.01
CA ARG A 193 -0.18 14.03 -19.32
C ARG A 193 -1.04 13.01 -20.05
N ARG A 194 -1.91 12.30 -19.32
CA ARG A 194 -2.64 11.13 -19.84
C ARG A 194 -4.14 11.24 -19.71
N VAL A 195 -4.65 12.38 -19.26
CA VAL A 195 -6.11 12.56 -19.16
C VAL A 195 -6.72 12.61 -20.56
N ASP A 196 -7.73 11.78 -20.76
CA ASP A 196 -8.53 11.65 -21.97
C ASP A 196 -9.99 11.29 -21.60
N GLU A 197 -10.84 11.14 -22.60
CA GLU A 197 -12.27 10.84 -22.44
C GLU A 197 -12.53 9.54 -21.65
N ASN A 198 -11.70 8.52 -21.86
CA ASN A 198 -11.88 7.20 -21.27
C ASN A 198 -11.50 7.14 -19.79
N ASN A 199 -10.65 8.06 -19.32
CA ASN A 199 -10.09 8.01 -17.98
C ASN A 199 -10.37 9.23 -17.09
N ILE A 200 -10.95 10.31 -17.64
CA ILE A 200 -11.24 11.54 -16.90
C ILE A 200 -12.14 11.29 -15.67
N ALA A 201 -13.17 10.46 -15.80
CA ALA A 201 -14.05 10.10 -14.69
C ALA A 201 -13.29 9.42 -13.54
N SER A 202 -12.37 8.50 -13.87
CA SER A 202 -11.51 7.83 -12.90
C SER A 202 -10.57 8.82 -12.19
N TYR A 203 -10.03 9.79 -12.93
CA TYR A 203 -9.19 10.84 -12.33
C TYR A 203 -9.99 11.79 -11.45
N LEU A 204 -11.17 12.20 -11.86
CA LEU A 204 -12.06 13.02 -11.01
C LEU A 204 -12.48 12.28 -9.74
N GLY A 205 -12.80 10.98 -9.84
CA GLY A 205 -13.04 10.12 -8.69
C GLY A 205 -11.85 10.06 -7.72
N MET A 206 -10.61 10.00 -8.23
CA MET A 206 -9.41 10.05 -7.38
C MET A 206 -9.23 11.43 -6.72
N LEU A 207 -9.55 12.51 -7.43
CA LEU A 207 -9.42 13.89 -6.95
C LEU A 207 -10.46 14.25 -5.90
N SER A 208 -11.64 13.64 -5.90
CA SER A 208 -12.68 13.87 -4.87
C SER A 208 -12.23 13.47 -3.46
N HIS A 209 -11.17 12.64 -3.36
CA HIS A 209 -10.61 12.20 -2.09
C HIS A 209 -9.45 13.06 -1.56
N CYS A 210 -9.17 14.23 -2.14
CA CYS A 210 -8.08 15.10 -1.69
C CYS A 210 -8.35 16.58 -1.99
N CYS A 211 -7.55 17.49 -1.42
CA CYS A 211 -7.59 18.92 -1.76
C CYS A 211 -7.10 19.13 -3.20
N SER A 212 -8.02 19.24 -4.13
CA SER A 212 -7.74 19.17 -5.57
C SER A 212 -8.37 20.26 -6.41
N TYR A 213 -9.04 21.27 -5.83
CA TYR A 213 -9.81 22.28 -6.56
C TYR A 213 -9.09 22.84 -7.80
N ASN A 214 -7.86 23.37 -7.63
CA ASN A 214 -7.08 23.92 -8.74
C ASN A 214 -6.71 22.87 -9.78
N LEU A 215 -6.46 21.62 -9.38
CA LEU A 215 -6.11 20.54 -10.28
C LEU A 215 -7.34 20.06 -11.06
N THR A 216 -8.48 19.94 -10.41
CA THR A 216 -9.77 19.62 -11.03
C THR A 216 -10.15 20.65 -12.09
N LYS A 217 -10.06 21.93 -11.74
CA LYS A 217 -10.31 23.05 -12.67
C LYS A 217 -9.39 22.96 -13.91
N LYS A 218 -8.10 22.71 -13.69
CA LYS A 218 -7.11 22.59 -14.77
C LYS A 218 -7.40 21.41 -15.71
N ILE A 219 -7.82 20.27 -15.18
CA ILE A 219 -8.19 19.09 -15.97
C ILE A 219 -9.45 19.36 -16.80
N LEU A 220 -10.49 19.91 -16.18
CA LEU A 220 -11.75 20.24 -16.88
C LEU A 220 -11.53 21.28 -17.98
N MET A 221 -10.80 22.37 -17.72
CA MET A 221 -10.48 23.38 -18.73
C MET A 221 -9.63 22.83 -19.86
N GLY A 222 -8.62 22.02 -19.57
CA GLY A 222 -7.79 21.38 -20.60
C GLY A 222 -8.58 20.44 -21.49
N TYR A 223 -9.53 19.72 -20.88
CA TYR A 223 -10.43 18.82 -21.60
C TYR A 223 -11.41 19.60 -22.50
N THR A 224 -12.06 20.64 -22.00
CA THR A 224 -13.02 21.48 -22.76
C THR A 224 -12.34 22.12 -23.98
N ASN A 225 -11.11 22.61 -23.84
CA ASN A 225 -10.35 23.18 -24.94
C ASN A 225 -9.97 22.13 -25.99
N ALA A 226 -9.62 20.89 -25.58
CA ALA A 226 -9.31 19.81 -26.50
C ALA A 226 -10.57 19.39 -27.30
N VAL A 227 -11.72 19.26 -26.66
CA VAL A 227 -12.99 18.92 -27.32
C VAL A 227 -13.42 20.02 -28.30
N HIS A 228 -13.26 21.30 -27.95
CA HIS A 228 -13.53 22.43 -28.86
C HIS A 228 -12.60 22.43 -30.09
N HIS A 229 -11.32 22.08 -29.90
CA HIS A 229 -10.38 22.02 -31.01
C HIS A 229 -10.71 20.87 -31.99
N TYR A 230 -11.17 19.72 -31.48
CA TYR A 230 -11.63 18.60 -32.34
C TYR A 230 -12.95 18.94 -33.06
N ALA A 231 -13.91 19.56 -32.40
CA ALA A 231 -15.18 19.94 -33.01
C ALA A 231 -15.02 20.92 -34.17
N ILE A 232 -14.08 21.85 -34.09
CA ILE A 232 -13.81 22.85 -35.17
C ILE A 232 -13.14 22.17 -36.38
N HIS A 233 -12.34 21.15 -36.21
CA HIS A 233 -11.66 20.43 -37.29
C HIS A 233 -12.49 19.35 -37.96
N THR A 234 -13.59 18.88 -37.34
CA THR A 234 -14.49 17.87 -37.92
C THR A 234 -15.70 18.47 -38.68
N THR A 235 -15.90 19.78 -38.66
CA THR A 235 -16.96 20.49 -39.40
C THR A 235 -16.52 21.04 -40.78
N HIS A 236 -15.34 20.66 -41.27
CA HIS A 236 -14.80 21.06 -42.57
C HIS A 236 -14.58 19.85 -43.52
N TYR A 237 -15.46 18.85 -43.50
CA TYR A 237 -15.54 17.84 -44.57
C TYR A 237 -16.98 17.69 -45.04
#